data_7171e89a1c3f8e6d7a3b5691f913e0fd
#
_entry.id   7171e89a1c3f8e6d7a3b5691f913e0fd
#
_cell.length_a   1.000
_cell.length_b   1.000
_cell.length_c   1.000
_cell.angle_alpha   90.00
_cell.angle_beta   90.00
_cell.angle_gamma   90.00
#
_symmetry.space_group_name_H-M   'P 1'
#
loop_
_entity.id
_entity.type
_entity.pdbx_description
1 polymer ?
#
loop_
_entity_poly.entity_id
_entity_poly.type
_entity_poly.pdbx_seq_one_letter_code
_entity_poly.pdbx_strand_id
1 'polypeptide(L)'
;MKRNILLNPGPATTTDTVKQAQVVPDICPREQEFVEIMKQIRKDLVKIVHGDEQDDTSVLFCGSGTISMDVCLNSLLPEEKKILIINNGAYSSRAVEICEYYGMPFINLEFPIDERPSLELIEQVLKENNDIALVYTTHNETGTGI
;
A
#
# COMPACT_ATOMS: atom_id res chain seq x y z
N MET A 1 30.22 8.84 11.06
CA MET A 1 29.13 9.33 11.95
C MET A 1 28.78 8.27 12.98
N LYS A 2 28.31 8.66 14.18
CA LYS A 2 27.79 7.69 15.15
C LYS A 2 26.58 7.00 14.54
N ARG A 3 26.59 5.65 14.48
CA ARG A 3 25.49 4.87 13.93
C ARG A 3 24.54 4.49 15.05
N ASN A 4 23.29 4.94 14.97
CA ASN A 4 22.22 4.44 15.81
C ASN A 4 21.55 3.26 15.12
N ILE A 5 21.27 2.21 15.88
CA ILE A 5 20.53 1.04 15.42
C ILE A 5 19.07 1.17 15.88
N LEU A 6 18.15 1.18 14.96
CA LEU A 6 16.71 1.20 15.23
C LEU A 6 16.22 -0.23 15.42
N LEU A 7 15.50 -0.48 16.53
CA LEU A 7 14.93 -1.80 16.88
C LEU A 7 13.40 -1.79 16.76
N ASN A 8 12.89 -1.12 15.76
CA ASN A 8 11.46 -1.01 15.44
C ASN A 8 11.20 -1.56 14.03
N PRO A 9 9.96 -1.97 13.71
CA PRO A 9 9.63 -2.52 12.40
C PRO A 9 9.78 -1.51 11.25
N GLY A 10 9.71 -0.23 11.55
CA GLY A 10 9.92 0.86 10.60
C GLY A 10 9.92 2.22 11.32
N PRO A 11 10.76 3.17 10.90
CA PRO A 11 11.80 3.08 9.85
C PRO A 11 12.97 2.17 10.23
N ALA A 12 13.56 1.50 9.22
CA ALA A 12 14.71 0.62 9.40
C ALA A 12 16.04 1.41 9.41
N THR A 13 17.07 0.83 10.06
CA THR A 13 18.42 1.37 10.00
C THR A 13 18.99 1.17 8.59
N THR A 14 19.32 2.26 7.91
CA THR A 14 19.94 2.23 6.58
C THR A 14 21.46 2.21 6.65
N THR A 15 22.12 1.69 5.61
CA THR A 15 23.56 1.75 5.43
C THR A 15 24.01 3.15 5.01
N ASP A 16 25.33 3.43 5.14
CA ASP A 16 25.87 4.72 4.69
C ASP A 16 25.76 4.90 3.18
N THR A 17 25.80 3.82 2.40
CA THR A 17 25.60 3.86 0.95
C THR A 17 24.18 4.33 0.59
N VAL A 18 23.16 3.86 1.29
CA VAL A 18 21.77 4.32 1.08
C VAL A 18 21.63 5.79 1.44
N LYS A 19 22.27 6.25 2.53
CA LYS A 19 22.22 7.67 2.92
C LYS A 19 22.94 8.55 1.89
N GLN A 20 24.10 8.12 1.39
CA GLN A 20 24.87 8.86 0.41
C GLN A 20 24.14 8.93 -0.96
N ALA A 21 23.38 7.90 -1.32
CA ALA A 21 22.56 7.90 -2.53
C ALA A 21 21.45 8.98 -2.55
N GLN A 22 21.13 9.57 -1.39
CA GLN A 22 20.19 10.68 -1.28
C GLN A 22 20.85 12.06 -1.53
N VAL A 23 22.19 12.11 -1.59
CA VAL A 23 22.94 13.34 -1.88
C VAL A 23 23.11 13.44 -3.40
N VAL A 24 22.22 14.14 -4.02
CA VAL A 24 22.16 14.33 -5.49
C VAL A 24 22.16 15.81 -5.83
N PRO A 25 22.60 16.21 -7.05
CA PRO A 25 22.46 17.58 -7.52
C PRO A 25 21.00 18.04 -7.53
N ASP A 26 20.80 19.35 -7.38
CA ASP A 26 19.47 19.92 -7.57
C ASP A 26 19.04 19.76 -9.03
N ILE A 27 17.80 19.27 -9.24
CA ILE A 27 17.23 19.05 -10.55
C ILE A 27 15.85 19.73 -10.60
N CYS A 28 15.61 20.48 -11.67
CA CYS A 28 14.29 21.08 -11.87
C CYS A 28 13.26 20.01 -12.27
N PRO A 29 12.12 19.88 -11.55
CA PRO A 29 11.12 18.84 -11.85
C PRO A 29 10.38 19.05 -13.19
N ARG A 30 10.58 20.18 -13.85
CA ARG A 30 9.99 20.51 -15.17
C ARG A 30 10.94 20.27 -16.34
N GLU A 31 12.20 19.88 -16.05
CA GLU A 31 13.21 19.61 -17.06
C GLU A 31 13.18 18.15 -17.53
N GLN A 32 13.65 17.93 -18.76
CA GLN A 32 13.68 16.60 -19.38
C GLN A 32 14.51 15.60 -18.57
N GLU A 33 15.57 16.06 -17.93
CA GLU A 33 16.41 15.25 -17.07
C GLU A 33 15.62 14.60 -15.92
N PHE A 34 14.76 15.37 -15.25
CA PHE A 34 13.89 14.84 -14.20
C PHE A 34 12.84 13.86 -14.75
N VAL A 35 12.30 14.15 -15.94
CA VAL A 35 11.35 13.26 -16.63
C VAL A 35 11.96 11.89 -16.87
N GLU A 36 13.20 11.83 -17.34
CA GLU A 36 13.88 10.54 -17.58
C GLU A 36 14.14 9.76 -16.28
N ILE A 37 14.53 10.45 -15.20
CA ILE A 37 14.66 9.83 -13.87
C ILE A 37 13.32 9.23 -13.41
N MET A 38 12.23 9.97 -13.53
CA MET A 38 10.91 9.49 -13.15
C MET A 38 10.45 8.30 -14.00
N LYS A 39 10.71 8.30 -15.29
CA LYS A 39 10.43 7.15 -16.17
C LYS A 39 11.19 5.91 -15.72
N GLN A 40 12.47 6.06 -15.40
CA GLN A 40 13.30 4.95 -14.95
C GLN A 40 12.81 4.39 -13.60
N ILE A 41 12.53 5.26 -12.63
CA ILE A 41 11.97 4.86 -11.33
C ILE A 41 10.67 4.06 -11.51
N ARG A 42 9.76 4.53 -12.36
CA ARG A 42 8.48 3.84 -12.60
C ARG A 42 8.68 2.42 -13.16
N LYS A 43 9.60 2.25 -14.10
CA LYS A 43 9.96 0.93 -14.65
C LYS A 43 10.57 0.01 -13.61
N ASP A 44 11.52 0.55 -12.82
CA ASP A 44 12.20 -0.25 -11.81
C ASP A 44 11.25 -0.70 -10.68
N LEU A 45 10.25 0.12 -10.32
CA LEU A 45 9.22 -0.26 -9.36
C LEU A 45 8.33 -1.40 -9.88
N VAL A 46 7.97 -1.41 -11.16
CA VAL A 46 7.25 -2.54 -11.79
C VAL A 46 8.06 -3.83 -11.68
N LYS A 47 9.37 -3.77 -11.96
CA LYS A 47 10.28 -4.93 -11.84
C LYS A 47 10.39 -5.46 -10.41
N ILE A 48 10.44 -4.57 -9.41
CA ILE A 48 10.54 -4.95 -7.98
C ILE A 48 9.36 -5.83 -7.55
N VAL A 49 8.18 -5.59 -8.10
CA VAL A 49 6.97 -6.37 -7.80
C VAL A 49 6.74 -7.51 -8.82
N HIS A 50 7.73 -7.81 -9.67
CA HIS A 50 7.64 -8.82 -10.72
C HIS A 50 6.52 -8.59 -11.74
N GLY A 51 6.13 -7.33 -11.96
CA GLY A 51 5.16 -6.92 -12.98
C GLY A 51 5.75 -6.89 -14.39
N ASP A 52 4.89 -6.81 -15.39
CA ASP A 52 5.25 -6.68 -16.80
C ASP A 52 5.17 -5.20 -17.23
N GLU A 53 6.27 -4.65 -17.76
CA GLU A 53 6.32 -3.26 -18.23
C GLU A 53 5.36 -2.96 -19.39
N GLN A 54 4.82 -3.96 -20.08
CA GLN A 54 3.84 -3.79 -21.15
C GLN A 54 2.43 -3.60 -20.61
N ASP A 55 2.09 -4.31 -19.53
CA ASP A 55 0.75 -4.34 -18.96
C ASP A 55 0.64 -3.54 -17.66
N ASP A 56 1.76 -3.35 -16.94
CA ASP A 56 1.79 -2.73 -15.62
C ASP A 56 2.49 -1.36 -15.62
N THR A 57 2.05 -0.49 -14.73
CA THR A 57 2.71 0.78 -14.49
C THR A 57 2.67 1.15 -13.00
N SER A 58 3.60 1.99 -12.57
CA SER A 58 3.60 2.56 -11.23
C SER A 58 3.14 4.02 -11.25
N VAL A 59 2.35 4.42 -10.27
CA VAL A 59 1.95 5.80 -10.03
C VAL A 59 2.60 6.27 -8.74
N LEU A 60 3.34 7.38 -8.79
CA LEU A 60 4.14 7.86 -7.67
C LEU A 60 3.42 8.97 -6.91
N PHE A 61 3.26 8.78 -5.62
CA PHE A 61 2.76 9.79 -4.69
C PHE A 61 3.84 10.10 -3.64
N CYS A 62 3.96 11.37 -3.30
CA CYS A 62 4.85 11.82 -2.24
C CYS A 62 4.09 11.83 -0.91
N GLY A 63 4.43 10.90 0.00
CA GLY A 63 3.77 10.79 1.30
C GLY A 63 4.12 9.51 2.04
N SER A 64 3.39 9.22 3.10
CA SER A 64 3.51 7.95 3.83
C SER A 64 2.71 6.83 3.16
N GLY A 65 2.87 5.57 3.61
CA GLY A 65 2.07 4.45 3.13
C GLY A 65 0.55 4.66 3.25
N THR A 66 0.09 5.50 4.17
CA THR A 66 -1.32 5.85 4.32
C THR A 66 -1.89 6.54 3.07
N ILE A 67 -1.11 7.38 2.38
CA ILE A 67 -1.58 8.00 1.13
C ILE A 67 -1.81 6.96 0.04
N SER A 68 -1.01 5.89 -0.01
CA SER A 68 -1.23 4.79 -0.96
C SER A 68 -2.53 4.05 -0.67
N MET A 69 -2.85 3.82 0.61
CA MET A 69 -4.14 3.23 1.01
C MET A 69 -5.30 4.13 0.57
N ASP A 70 -5.24 5.41 0.91
CA ASP A 70 -6.27 6.40 0.58
C ASP A 70 -6.49 6.47 -0.94
N VAL A 71 -5.42 6.63 -1.72
CA VAL A 71 -5.50 6.69 -3.18
C VAL A 71 -6.08 5.41 -3.77
N CYS A 72 -5.66 4.22 -3.33
CA CYS A 72 -6.16 2.95 -3.85
C CYS A 72 -7.65 2.77 -3.55
N LEU A 73 -8.08 3.02 -2.32
CA LEU A 73 -9.48 2.87 -1.94
C LEU A 73 -10.38 3.84 -2.72
N ASN A 74 -9.97 5.11 -2.84
CA ASN A 74 -10.75 6.14 -3.54
C ASN A 74 -10.73 6.00 -5.07
N SER A 75 -9.66 5.43 -5.65
CA SER A 75 -9.50 5.42 -7.11
C SER A 75 -9.95 4.12 -7.77
N LEU A 76 -9.97 3.01 -7.02
CA LEU A 76 -10.21 1.68 -7.60
C LEU A 76 -11.63 1.16 -7.38
N LEU A 77 -12.40 1.76 -6.47
CA LEU A 77 -13.76 1.34 -6.23
C LEU A 77 -14.70 1.87 -7.33
N PRO A 78 -15.35 0.99 -8.12
CA PRO A 78 -16.38 1.42 -9.07
C PRO A 78 -17.60 1.98 -8.35
N GLU A 79 -18.37 2.82 -9.04
CA GLU A 79 -19.66 3.33 -8.55
C GLU A 79 -20.61 2.18 -8.18
N GLU A 80 -21.37 2.37 -7.10
CA GLU A 80 -22.38 1.40 -6.60
C GLU A 80 -21.80 0.03 -6.17
N LYS A 81 -20.49 -0.08 -6.02
CA LYS A 81 -19.81 -1.30 -5.56
C LYS A 81 -19.28 -1.14 -4.14
N LYS A 82 -18.91 -2.26 -3.52
CA LYS A 82 -18.40 -2.33 -2.15
C LYS A 82 -16.95 -2.80 -2.08
N ILE A 83 -16.32 -2.43 -1.00
CA ILE A 83 -14.99 -2.93 -0.61
C ILE A 83 -15.19 -3.99 0.47
N LEU A 84 -14.54 -5.16 0.31
CA LEU A 84 -14.32 -6.09 1.41
C LEU A 84 -13.00 -5.77 2.08
N ILE A 85 -13.03 -5.38 3.33
CA ILE A 85 -11.83 -5.13 4.14
C ILE A 85 -11.58 -6.33 5.03
N ILE A 86 -10.45 -7.00 4.84
CA ILE A 86 -9.96 -8.08 5.70
C ILE A 86 -9.22 -7.43 6.86
N ASN A 87 -9.90 -7.32 8.00
CA ASN A 87 -9.42 -6.54 9.14
C ASN A 87 -8.81 -7.45 10.20
N ASN A 88 -7.49 -7.46 10.27
CA ASN A 88 -6.71 -8.25 11.26
C ASN A 88 -5.69 -7.41 12.04
N GLY A 89 -5.84 -6.07 12.06
CA GLY A 89 -4.93 -5.22 12.83
C GLY A 89 -5.05 -3.73 12.57
N ALA A 90 -4.04 -2.98 12.99
CA ALA A 90 -4.06 -1.52 13.00
C ALA A 90 -4.12 -0.89 11.59
N TYR A 91 -3.43 -1.47 10.62
CA TYR A 91 -3.43 -0.91 9.26
C TYR A 91 -4.71 -1.24 8.51
N SER A 92 -5.26 -2.43 8.69
CA SER A 92 -6.57 -2.76 8.12
C SER A 92 -7.71 -1.99 8.79
N SER A 93 -7.64 -1.73 10.10
CA SER A 93 -8.58 -0.82 10.78
C SER A 93 -8.50 0.60 10.23
N ARG A 94 -7.32 1.07 9.82
CA ARG A 94 -7.19 2.38 9.15
C ARG A 94 -7.87 2.41 7.78
N ALA A 95 -7.90 1.31 7.05
CA ALA A 95 -8.68 1.22 5.81
C ALA A 95 -10.19 1.37 6.08
N VAL A 96 -10.68 0.80 7.19
CA VAL A 96 -12.06 1.01 7.66
C VAL A 96 -12.32 2.49 7.94
N GLU A 97 -11.44 3.15 8.72
CA GLU A 97 -11.56 4.58 9.04
C GLU A 97 -11.60 5.47 7.78
N ILE A 98 -10.78 5.14 6.77
CA ILE A 98 -10.79 5.86 5.48
C ILE A 98 -12.13 5.68 4.78
N CYS A 99 -12.65 4.46 4.70
CA CYS A 99 -13.94 4.19 4.07
C CYS A 99 -15.10 4.90 4.80
N GLU A 100 -15.10 4.90 6.13
CA GLU A 100 -16.08 5.63 6.95
C GLU A 100 -16.01 7.13 6.69
N TYR A 101 -14.80 7.70 6.67
CA TYR A 101 -14.61 9.14 6.46
C TYR A 101 -15.17 9.62 5.12
N TYR A 102 -14.96 8.83 4.05
CA TYR A 102 -15.46 9.17 2.71
C TYR A 102 -16.88 8.65 2.44
N GLY A 103 -17.50 7.92 3.37
CA GLY A 103 -18.83 7.34 3.17
C GLY A 103 -18.86 6.27 2.10
N MET A 104 -17.74 5.55 1.91
CA MET A 104 -17.64 4.47 0.94
C MET A 104 -18.41 3.23 1.41
N PRO A 105 -19.12 2.53 0.53
CA PRO A 105 -19.73 1.25 0.89
C PRO A 105 -18.66 0.16 1.10
N PHE A 106 -18.65 -0.47 2.27
CA PHE A 106 -17.70 -1.54 2.59
C PHE A 106 -18.31 -2.61 3.50
N ILE A 107 -17.64 -3.77 3.55
CA ILE A 107 -17.86 -4.84 4.52
C ILE A 107 -16.57 -4.95 5.34
N ASN A 108 -16.66 -4.77 6.66
CA ASN A 108 -15.55 -4.99 7.58
C ASN A 108 -15.59 -6.43 8.08
N LEU A 109 -14.69 -7.28 7.57
CA LEU A 109 -14.55 -8.67 7.98
C LEU A 109 -13.41 -8.76 9.00
N GLU A 110 -13.77 -8.80 10.27
CA GLU A 110 -12.84 -8.78 11.39
C GLU A 110 -12.30 -10.18 11.72
N PHE A 111 -11.00 -10.23 12.00
CA PHE A 111 -10.29 -11.41 12.48
C PHE A 111 -9.48 -11.06 13.74
N PRO A 112 -9.22 -12.04 14.62
CA PRO A 112 -8.27 -11.86 15.70
C PRO A 112 -6.90 -11.42 15.19
N ILE A 113 -6.23 -10.53 15.92
CA ILE A 113 -4.96 -9.94 15.51
C ILE A 113 -3.78 -10.93 15.52
N ASP A 114 -3.93 -12.03 16.19
CA ASP A 114 -2.94 -13.11 16.37
C ASP A 114 -3.26 -14.38 15.56
N GLU A 115 -4.27 -14.31 14.71
CA GLU A 115 -4.68 -15.40 13.83
C GLU A 115 -4.63 -15.00 12.36
N ARG A 116 -4.38 -15.98 11.49
CA ARG A 116 -4.49 -15.77 10.05
C ARG A 116 -5.96 -15.69 9.64
N PRO A 117 -6.31 -14.73 8.76
CA PRO A 117 -7.67 -14.67 8.20
C PRO A 117 -8.08 -15.99 7.54
N SER A 118 -9.30 -16.47 7.83
CA SER A 118 -9.85 -17.69 7.21
C SER A 118 -10.19 -17.42 5.74
N LEU A 119 -9.59 -18.19 4.84
CA LEU A 119 -9.88 -18.12 3.41
C LEU A 119 -11.29 -18.60 3.09
N GLU A 120 -11.77 -19.61 3.84
CA GLU A 120 -13.13 -20.15 3.69
C GLU A 120 -14.19 -19.09 3.99
N LEU A 121 -13.98 -18.31 5.07
CA LEU A 121 -14.91 -17.24 5.45
C LEU A 121 -14.88 -16.10 4.44
N ILE A 122 -13.67 -15.72 3.97
CA ILE A 122 -13.51 -14.72 2.91
C ILE A 122 -14.24 -15.15 1.63
N GLU A 123 -14.06 -16.41 1.21
CA GLU A 123 -14.73 -16.96 0.02
C GLU A 123 -16.25 -16.97 0.18
N GLN A 124 -16.74 -17.31 1.37
CA GLN A 124 -18.17 -17.27 1.68
C GLN A 124 -18.73 -15.85 1.52
N VAL A 125 -18.08 -14.85 2.14
CA VAL A 125 -18.52 -13.45 2.05
C VAL A 125 -18.53 -12.95 0.62
N LEU A 126 -17.52 -13.31 -0.18
CA LEU A 126 -17.46 -12.95 -1.61
C LEU A 126 -18.58 -13.60 -2.42
N LYS A 127 -18.97 -14.85 -2.12
CA LYS A 127 -20.08 -15.54 -2.80
C LYS A 127 -21.45 -14.95 -2.44
N GLU A 128 -21.61 -14.50 -1.20
CA GLU A 128 -22.86 -13.92 -0.69
C GLU A 128 -23.08 -12.47 -1.14
N ASN A 129 -22.01 -11.76 -1.57
CA ASN A 129 -22.05 -10.33 -1.89
C ASN A 129 -21.48 -10.06 -3.30
N ASN A 130 -22.30 -10.21 -4.33
CA ASN A 130 -21.91 -10.02 -5.72
C ASN A 130 -21.59 -8.55 -6.11
N ASP A 131 -21.82 -7.62 -5.22
CA ASP A 131 -21.54 -6.19 -5.37
C ASP A 131 -20.15 -5.78 -4.81
N ILE A 132 -19.38 -6.72 -4.26
CA ILE A 132 -17.98 -6.51 -3.92
C ILE A 132 -17.15 -6.45 -5.20
N ALA A 133 -16.43 -5.34 -5.41
CA ALA A 133 -15.53 -5.16 -6.55
C ALA A 133 -14.08 -4.93 -6.15
N LEU A 134 -13.82 -4.68 -4.87
CA LEU A 134 -12.49 -4.45 -4.34
C LEU A 134 -12.30 -5.23 -3.04
N VAL A 135 -11.15 -5.87 -2.89
CA VAL A 135 -10.74 -6.52 -1.64
C VAL A 135 -9.48 -5.82 -1.13
N TYR A 136 -9.54 -5.35 0.10
CA TYR A 136 -8.38 -4.80 0.80
C TYR A 136 -7.87 -5.79 1.84
N THR A 137 -6.56 -6.01 1.85
CA THR A 137 -5.86 -6.79 2.88
C THR A 137 -4.51 -6.16 3.19
N THR A 138 -4.08 -6.25 4.44
CA THR A 138 -2.71 -5.90 4.83
C THR A 138 -1.83 -7.13 4.66
N HIS A 139 -0.88 -7.08 3.71
CA HIS A 139 -0.03 -8.24 3.36
C HIS A 139 0.83 -8.71 4.54
N ASN A 140 1.29 -7.78 5.38
CA ASN A 140 2.03 -8.08 6.60
C ASN A 140 1.69 -7.04 7.66
N GLU A 141 0.86 -7.41 8.62
CA GLU A 141 0.49 -6.52 9.71
C GLU A 141 1.71 -6.23 10.60
N THR A 142 2.10 -4.98 10.68
CA THR A 142 3.33 -4.56 11.35
C THR A 142 3.33 -4.87 12.85
N GLY A 143 2.17 -4.81 13.49
CA GLY A 143 2.02 -5.04 14.93
C GLY A 143 2.16 -6.49 15.35
N THR A 144 1.86 -7.43 14.46
CA THR A 144 1.80 -8.88 14.77
C THR A 144 2.74 -9.71 13.91
N GLY A 145 3.06 -9.27 12.70
CA GLY A 145 3.86 -10.02 11.72
C GLY A 145 3.04 -11.07 10.95
N ILE A 146 1.72 -10.96 10.94
CA ILE A 146 0.78 -11.83 10.23
C ILE A 146 0.30 -11.16 8.94
#